data_f99f0815611a84c9240c57300aad0932
#
_entry.id   f99f0815611a84c9240c57300aad0932
#
_cell.length_a   1.000
_cell.length_b   1.000
_cell.length_c   1.000
_cell.angle_alpha   90.00
_cell.angle_beta   90.00
_cell.angle_gamma   90.00
#
_symmetry.space_group_name_H-M   'P 1'
#
loop_
_entity.id
_entity.type
_entity.pdbx_description
1 polymer ?
#
loop_
_entity_poly.entity_id
_entity_poly.type
_entity_poly.pdbx_seq_one_letter_code
_entity_poly.pdbx_strand_id
1 'polypeptide(L)'
;AAICLVSTLGHSPAGEVFTLDALNVMGAVSRSLGADKLIIMSDFDGIEGSDGKLQRQLTVDAARHVLESADQGQKEALMLACDACDSGVPRSHLISYALDGSLLKELYTHDGIGTLISPDEYEQIKGAEAHDLAGILELIRPLQQAGVLADRSNEEIERSLDKFTVITKDSRVIACAALLDNPADNIAEIASIATHPDYRDSGHGERLVAALVDAAKQAKLERVYVRTTQTGHWFQELGFTMSSPEALPESEKQKAKIDRNSKILVCAL
;
A
#
# COMPACT_ATOMS: atom_id res chain seq x y z
N ALA A 1 16.62 -25.65 -5.40
CA ALA A 1 16.42 -24.59 -6.39
C ALA A 1 17.59 -24.62 -7.39
N ALA A 2 17.33 -24.53 -8.70
CA ALA A 2 18.36 -24.47 -9.74
C ALA A 2 18.47 -23.03 -10.24
N ILE A 3 19.68 -22.55 -10.48
CA ILE A 3 19.93 -21.28 -11.17
C ILE A 3 20.14 -21.60 -12.64
N CYS A 4 19.30 -20.99 -13.51
CA CYS A 4 19.41 -21.12 -14.96
C CYS A 4 20.05 -19.85 -15.51
N LEU A 5 21.20 -19.98 -16.17
CA LEU A 5 21.88 -18.90 -16.87
C LEU A 5 21.59 -19.03 -18.37
N VAL A 6 20.99 -18.02 -18.96
CA VAL A 6 20.62 -17.99 -20.37
C VAL A 6 21.42 -16.91 -21.08
N SER A 7 22.07 -17.25 -22.20
CA SER A 7 22.78 -16.29 -23.04
C SER A 7 21.85 -15.68 -24.09
N THR A 8 22.31 -14.58 -24.69
CA THR A 8 21.63 -13.94 -25.84
C THR A 8 22.00 -14.56 -27.18
N LEU A 9 22.65 -15.73 -27.19
CA LEU A 9 22.99 -16.46 -28.41
C LEU A 9 21.88 -17.48 -28.72
N GLY A 10 21.36 -17.39 -29.92
CA GLY A 10 20.40 -18.33 -30.47
C GLY A 10 21.01 -19.12 -31.65
N HIS A 11 20.44 -20.28 -31.92
CA HIS A 11 20.79 -21.12 -33.06
C HIS A 11 19.57 -21.42 -33.91
N SER A 12 19.72 -21.34 -35.21
CA SER A 12 18.69 -21.85 -36.13
C SER A 12 18.76 -23.40 -36.18
N PRO A 13 17.71 -24.07 -36.67
CA PRO A 13 17.76 -25.50 -36.94
C PRO A 13 18.87 -25.92 -37.89
N ALA A 14 19.34 -25.00 -38.75
CA ALA A 14 20.45 -25.20 -39.69
C ALA A 14 21.83 -24.98 -39.03
N GLY A 15 21.89 -24.62 -37.76
CA GLY A 15 23.12 -24.40 -37.02
C GLY A 15 23.75 -23.00 -37.17
N GLU A 16 23.03 -22.05 -37.74
CA GLU A 16 23.48 -20.65 -37.78
C GLU A 16 23.34 -20.00 -36.42
N VAL A 17 24.30 -19.18 -36.05
CA VAL A 17 24.35 -18.49 -34.73
C VAL A 17 23.85 -17.06 -34.90
N PHE A 18 22.96 -16.64 -34.02
CA PHE A 18 22.39 -15.29 -33.98
C PHE A 18 22.61 -14.67 -32.60
N THR A 19 22.92 -13.38 -32.59
CA THR A 19 22.82 -12.58 -31.37
C THR A 19 21.40 -12.07 -31.28
N LEU A 20 20.73 -12.46 -30.18
CA LEU A 20 19.36 -12.05 -29.90
C LEU A 20 19.37 -10.80 -29.01
N ASP A 21 18.32 -10.02 -29.09
CA ASP A 21 18.11 -8.90 -28.19
C ASP A 21 17.86 -9.41 -26.75
N ALA A 22 18.58 -8.81 -25.78
CA ALA A 22 18.56 -9.27 -24.41
C ALA A 22 17.18 -9.13 -23.75
N LEU A 23 16.46 -8.04 -24.04
CA LEU A 23 15.13 -7.78 -23.50
C LEU A 23 14.11 -8.80 -24.03
N ASN A 24 14.20 -9.12 -25.32
CA ASN A 24 13.35 -10.13 -25.94
C ASN A 24 13.58 -11.52 -25.35
N VAL A 25 14.84 -11.92 -25.13
CA VAL A 25 15.19 -13.19 -24.45
C VAL A 25 14.64 -13.20 -23.04
N MET A 26 14.84 -12.13 -22.27
CA MET A 26 14.38 -11.98 -20.89
C MET A 26 12.85 -12.12 -20.80
N GLY A 27 12.11 -11.44 -21.67
CA GLY A 27 10.65 -11.53 -21.75
C GLY A 27 10.17 -12.94 -22.11
N ALA A 28 10.80 -13.60 -23.08
CA ALA A 28 10.43 -14.95 -23.48
C ALA A 28 10.69 -15.98 -22.37
N VAL A 29 11.83 -15.88 -21.70
CA VAL A 29 12.22 -16.78 -20.60
C VAL A 29 11.30 -16.57 -19.40
N SER A 30 11.03 -15.34 -18.97
CA SER A 30 10.17 -15.05 -17.82
C SER A 30 8.75 -15.62 -17.99
N ARG A 31 8.18 -15.45 -19.19
CA ARG A 31 6.88 -16.03 -19.53
C ARG A 31 6.89 -17.56 -19.53
N SER A 32 7.91 -18.15 -20.17
CA SER A 32 8.00 -19.61 -20.31
C SER A 32 8.21 -20.32 -18.96
N LEU A 33 8.87 -19.65 -18.03
CA LEU A 33 9.09 -20.18 -16.66
C LEU A 33 7.90 -19.91 -15.73
N GLY A 34 6.93 -19.07 -16.12
CA GLY A 34 5.92 -18.57 -15.20
C GLY A 34 6.56 -17.88 -14.00
N ALA A 35 7.47 -16.94 -14.28
CA ALA A 35 8.24 -16.30 -13.23
C ALA A 35 7.34 -15.49 -12.28
N ASP A 36 7.57 -15.59 -10.97
CA ASP A 36 6.86 -14.80 -9.96
C ASP A 36 7.28 -13.32 -9.97
N LYS A 37 8.47 -13.04 -10.50
CA LYS A 37 9.05 -11.71 -10.55
C LYS A 37 10.01 -11.60 -11.74
N LEU A 38 9.92 -10.50 -12.49
CA LEU A 38 10.91 -10.10 -13.47
C LEU A 38 11.67 -8.89 -12.93
N ILE A 39 13.00 -8.94 -12.92
CA ILE A 39 13.84 -7.80 -12.52
C ILE A 39 14.65 -7.36 -13.74
N ILE A 40 14.43 -6.12 -14.17
CA ILE A 40 15.13 -5.48 -15.26
C ILE A 40 16.14 -4.50 -14.68
N MET A 41 17.42 -4.78 -14.88
CA MET A 41 18.49 -3.90 -14.44
C MET A 41 18.87 -2.93 -15.58
N SER A 42 18.84 -1.64 -15.28
CA SER A 42 19.05 -0.54 -16.23
C SER A 42 20.10 0.45 -15.71
N ASP A 43 20.41 1.45 -16.52
CA ASP A 43 21.29 2.57 -16.15
C ASP A 43 20.56 3.73 -15.46
N PHE A 44 19.25 3.64 -15.31
CA PHE A 44 18.39 4.59 -14.59
C PHE A 44 17.82 4.00 -13.30
N ASP A 45 17.52 4.85 -12.34
CA ASP A 45 17.10 4.43 -10.98
C ASP A 45 15.65 3.93 -10.89
N GLY A 46 14.89 4.12 -11.95
CA GLY A 46 13.47 3.83 -12.08
C GLY A 46 12.77 4.92 -12.87
N ILE A 47 11.45 4.96 -12.81
CA ILE A 47 10.63 5.90 -13.58
C ILE A 47 10.30 7.11 -12.70
N GLU A 48 10.58 8.31 -13.21
CA GLU A 48 10.24 9.56 -12.56
C GLU A 48 8.85 10.06 -13.01
N GLY A 49 8.09 10.60 -12.08
CA GLY A 49 6.83 11.27 -12.35
C GLY A 49 7.04 12.70 -12.87
N SER A 50 5.96 13.36 -13.24
CA SER A 50 5.96 14.76 -13.68
C SER A 50 6.47 15.76 -12.61
N ASP A 51 6.52 15.34 -11.34
CA ASP A 51 7.04 16.09 -10.21
C ASP A 51 8.56 15.85 -9.98
N GLY A 52 9.21 15.06 -10.83
CA GLY A 52 10.62 14.70 -10.72
C GLY A 52 10.93 13.70 -9.61
N LYS A 53 9.90 13.08 -9.01
CA LYS A 53 10.09 12.06 -7.98
C LYS A 53 9.97 10.66 -8.57
N LEU A 54 10.77 9.74 -8.02
CA LEU A 54 10.72 8.35 -8.38
C LEU A 54 9.34 7.77 -8.08
N GLN A 55 8.69 7.23 -9.11
CA GLN A 55 7.45 6.47 -9.00
C GLN A 55 7.77 5.06 -8.51
N ARG A 56 7.53 4.81 -7.22
CA ARG A 56 7.84 3.52 -6.60
C ARG A 56 6.99 2.37 -7.15
N GLN A 57 5.80 2.70 -7.61
CA GLN A 57 4.83 1.73 -8.12
C GLN A 57 4.02 2.33 -9.26
N LEU A 58 3.82 1.54 -10.30
CA LEU A 58 2.94 1.84 -11.42
C LEU A 58 2.09 0.61 -11.73
N THR A 59 0.83 0.82 -12.04
CA THR A 59 0.05 -0.20 -12.73
C THR A 59 0.51 -0.29 -14.18
N VAL A 60 0.22 -1.40 -14.86
CA VAL A 60 0.51 -1.55 -16.30
C VAL A 60 -0.09 -0.40 -17.11
N ASP A 61 -1.33 0.01 -16.79
CA ASP A 61 -1.97 1.12 -17.47
C ASP A 61 -1.26 2.45 -17.21
N ALA A 62 -0.89 2.74 -15.96
CA ALA A 62 -0.13 3.95 -15.63
C ALA A 62 1.26 3.95 -16.28
N ALA A 63 1.95 2.80 -16.31
CA ALA A 63 3.24 2.65 -16.98
C ALA A 63 3.15 2.92 -18.48
N ARG A 64 2.07 2.49 -19.14
CA ARG A 64 1.82 2.77 -20.55
C ARG A 64 1.60 4.26 -20.84
N HIS A 65 0.96 5.00 -19.94
CA HIS A 65 0.84 6.46 -20.09
C HIS A 65 2.19 7.17 -19.99
N VAL A 66 3.10 6.67 -19.17
CA VAL A 66 4.46 7.24 -19.04
C VAL A 66 5.30 7.01 -20.28
N LEU A 67 5.02 5.98 -21.08
CA LEU A 67 5.77 5.70 -22.34
C LEU A 67 5.84 6.90 -23.28
N GLU A 68 4.85 7.78 -23.28
CA GLU A 68 4.83 8.95 -24.18
C GLU A 68 5.96 9.94 -23.87
N SER A 69 6.32 10.08 -22.60
CA SER A 69 7.32 11.05 -22.11
C SER A 69 8.68 10.43 -21.77
N ALA A 70 8.78 9.10 -21.71
CA ALA A 70 10.00 8.39 -21.36
C ALA A 70 11.07 8.47 -22.48
N ASP A 71 12.35 8.38 -22.12
CA ASP A 71 13.44 8.21 -23.08
C ASP A 71 13.44 6.80 -23.72
N GLN A 72 14.32 6.58 -24.69
CA GLN A 72 14.31 5.32 -25.46
C GLN A 72 14.62 4.10 -24.57
N GLY A 73 15.60 4.19 -23.67
CA GLY A 73 15.96 3.07 -22.78
C GLY A 73 14.85 2.76 -21.77
N GLN A 74 14.23 3.79 -21.21
CA GLN A 74 13.08 3.65 -20.35
C GLN A 74 11.87 3.05 -21.06
N LYS A 75 11.60 3.46 -22.32
CA LYS A 75 10.53 2.90 -23.15
C LYS A 75 10.66 1.41 -23.34
N GLU A 76 11.84 0.96 -23.74
CA GLU A 76 12.10 -0.47 -23.98
C GLU A 76 11.92 -1.30 -22.71
N ALA A 77 12.46 -0.83 -21.57
CA ALA A 77 12.31 -1.49 -20.29
C ALA A 77 10.85 -1.50 -19.79
N LEU A 78 10.13 -0.39 -19.93
CA LEU A 78 8.71 -0.29 -19.56
C LEU A 78 7.84 -1.20 -20.43
N MET A 79 8.06 -1.23 -21.74
CA MET A 79 7.32 -2.11 -22.64
C MET A 79 7.52 -3.57 -22.26
N LEU A 80 8.77 -3.98 -22.02
CA LEU A 80 9.06 -5.34 -21.58
C LEU A 80 8.36 -5.67 -20.24
N ALA A 81 8.41 -4.74 -19.28
CA ALA A 81 7.78 -4.92 -17.98
C ALA A 81 6.25 -5.07 -18.11
N CYS A 82 5.60 -4.22 -18.90
CA CYS A 82 4.17 -4.30 -19.16
C CYS A 82 3.79 -5.61 -19.87
N ASP A 83 4.51 -5.98 -20.94
CA ASP A 83 4.25 -7.20 -21.71
C ASP A 83 4.45 -8.47 -20.87
N ALA A 84 5.42 -8.46 -19.97
CA ALA A 84 5.61 -9.56 -19.03
C ALA A 84 4.42 -9.68 -18.06
N CYS A 85 3.95 -8.57 -17.51
CA CYS A 85 2.79 -8.56 -16.62
C CYS A 85 1.52 -9.01 -17.34
N ASP A 86 1.25 -8.52 -18.55
CA ASP A 86 0.12 -8.96 -19.37
C ASP A 86 0.18 -10.45 -19.73
N SER A 87 1.38 -11.00 -19.78
CA SER A 87 1.61 -12.42 -20.08
C SER A 87 1.59 -13.30 -18.84
N GLY A 88 1.21 -12.77 -17.67
CA GLY A 88 1.01 -13.51 -16.42
C GLY A 88 2.18 -13.47 -15.43
N VAL A 89 3.22 -12.69 -15.66
CA VAL A 89 4.23 -12.41 -14.61
C VAL A 89 3.60 -11.44 -13.60
N PRO A 90 3.45 -11.79 -12.32
CA PRO A 90 2.70 -10.95 -11.37
C PRO A 90 3.30 -9.57 -11.17
N ARG A 91 4.61 -9.42 -11.34
CA ARG A 91 5.31 -8.15 -11.10
C ARG A 91 6.62 -8.06 -11.87
N SER A 92 6.91 -6.86 -12.36
CA SER A 92 8.18 -6.50 -13.00
C SER A 92 8.81 -5.32 -12.25
N HIS A 93 10.13 -5.37 -12.06
CA HIS A 93 10.86 -4.34 -11.33
C HIS A 93 11.92 -3.73 -12.24
N LEU A 94 11.97 -2.40 -12.29
CA LEU A 94 13.02 -1.63 -12.95
C LEU A 94 13.96 -1.12 -11.86
N ILE A 95 15.22 -1.54 -11.86
CA ILE A 95 16.22 -1.15 -10.87
C ILE A 95 17.53 -0.72 -11.54
N SER A 96 18.30 0.14 -10.88
CA SER A 96 19.61 0.56 -11.38
C SER A 96 20.69 -0.46 -11.10
N TYR A 97 21.51 -0.81 -12.10
CA TYR A 97 22.73 -1.55 -11.89
C TYR A 97 23.89 -0.68 -11.38
N ALA A 98 23.77 0.65 -11.49
CA ALA A 98 24.79 1.59 -11.00
C ALA A 98 24.80 1.71 -9.47
N LEU A 99 23.69 1.36 -8.80
CA LEU A 99 23.57 1.41 -7.35
C LEU A 99 24.13 0.11 -6.74
N ASP A 100 25.13 0.24 -5.86
CA ASP A 100 25.71 -0.92 -5.18
C ASP A 100 24.67 -1.61 -4.28
N GLY A 101 24.60 -2.93 -4.43
CA GLY A 101 23.65 -3.76 -3.69
C GLY A 101 22.18 -3.63 -4.12
N SER A 102 21.89 -3.01 -5.27
CA SER A 102 20.53 -2.78 -5.77
C SER A 102 19.70 -4.05 -5.82
N LEU A 103 20.22 -5.11 -6.41
CA LEU A 103 19.53 -6.40 -6.50
C LEU A 103 19.24 -7.02 -5.13
N LEU A 104 20.17 -6.90 -4.19
CA LEU A 104 19.97 -7.41 -2.84
C LEU A 104 18.92 -6.62 -2.09
N LYS A 105 18.93 -5.28 -2.21
CA LYS A 105 17.90 -4.44 -1.62
C LYS A 105 16.53 -4.77 -2.19
N GLU A 106 16.41 -4.93 -3.52
CA GLU A 106 15.15 -5.28 -4.17
C GLU A 106 14.61 -6.67 -3.75
N LEU A 107 15.50 -7.64 -3.49
CA LEU A 107 15.09 -8.98 -3.13
C LEU A 107 14.82 -9.17 -1.63
N TYR A 108 15.46 -8.39 -0.76
CA TYR A 108 15.45 -8.61 0.69
C TYR A 108 14.89 -7.45 1.52
N THR A 109 14.43 -6.35 0.90
CA THR A 109 13.73 -5.28 1.60
C THR A 109 12.29 -5.16 1.13
N HIS A 110 11.41 -4.66 1.99
CA HIS A 110 9.99 -4.51 1.68
C HIS A 110 9.70 -3.39 0.67
N ASP A 111 10.50 -2.32 0.70
CA ASP A 111 10.21 -1.12 -0.11
C ASP A 111 10.91 -1.14 -1.48
N GLY A 112 11.84 -2.09 -1.68
CA GLY A 112 12.65 -2.11 -2.90
C GLY A 112 13.44 -0.82 -3.13
N ILE A 113 13.97 -0.62 -4.33
CA ILE A 113 14.74 0.60 -4.65
C ILE A 113 14.35 1.25 -5.97
N GLY A 114 13.63 0.55 -6.84
CA GLY A 114 13.30 1.00 -8.18
C GLY A 114 11.82 1.31 -8.37
N THR A 115 11.33 1.02 -9.56
CA THR A 115 9.91 1.09 -9.92
C THR A 115 9.35 -0.31 -10.10
N LEU A 116 8.32 -0.64 -9.33
CA LEU A 116 7.50 -1.83 -9.48
C LEU A 116 6.41 -1.58 -10.53
N ILE A 117 6.24 -2.50 -11.48
CA ILE A 117 5.11 -2.54 -12.41
C ILE A 117 4.31 -3.82 -12.12
N SER A 118 2.99 -3.69 -11.97
CA SER A 118 2.07 -4.80 -11.71
C SER A 118 0.74 -4.59 -12.46
N PRO A 119 -0.01 -5.68 -12.77
CA PRO A 119 -1.33 -5.56 -13.43
C PRO A 119 -2.31 -4.72 -12.61
N ASP A 120 -2.31 -4.93 -11.30
CA ASP A 120 -3.16 -4.23 -10.33
C ASP A 120 -2.31 -3.39 -9.37
N GLU A 121 -2.96 -2.51 -8.62
CA GLU A 121 -2.31 -1.82 -7.52
C GLU A 121 -1.77 -2.86 -6.51
N TYR A 122 -0.45 -2.84 -6.33
CA TYR A 122 0.24 -3.75 -5.41
C TYR A 122 -0.18 -3.56 -3.95
N GLU A 123 -0.54 -2.32 -3.61
CA GLU A 123 -1.17 -1.95 -2.35
C GLU A 123 -2.60 -1.49 -2.63
N GLN A 124 -3.58 -2.19 -2.08
CA GLN A 124 -4.99 -1.86 -2.25
C GLN A 124 -5.57 -1.32 -0.95
N ILE A 125 -6.32 -0.21 -1.05
CA ILE A 125 -7.19 0.26 0.03
C ILE A 125 -8.59 -0.25 -0.27
N LYS A 126 -9.14 -1.06 0.65
CA LYS A 126 -10.46 -1.67 0.48
C LYS A 126 -11.20 -1.80 1.82
N GLY A 127 -12.51 -1.99 1.76
CA GLY A 127 -13.27 -2.48 2.92
C GLY A 127 -12.79 -3.86 3.34
N ALA A 128 -12.74 -4.11 4.65
CA ALA A 128 -12.28 -5.39 5.18
C ALA A 128 -13.29 -6.51 4.89
N GLU A 129 -12.78 -7.67 4.56
CA GLU A 129 -13.54 -8.89 4.33
C GLU A 129 -13.19 -9.94 5.41
N ALA A 130 -13.97 -11.02 5.49
CA ALA A 130 -13.81 -12.05 6.52
C ALA A 130 -12.37 -12.63 6.60
N HIS A 131 -11.69 -12.73 5.47
CA HIS A 131 -10.33 -13.25 5.40
C HIS A 131 -9.27 -12.25 5.92
N ASP A 132 -9.60 -10.94 6.03
CA ASP A 132 -8.71 -9.91 6.55
C ASP A 132 -8.68 -9.86 8.08
N LEU A 133 -9.68 -10.48 8.76
CA LEU A 133 -9.84 -10.42 10.22
C LEU A 133 -8.58 -10.84 10.97
N ALA A 134 -7.94 -11.91 10.57
CA ALA A 134 -6.72 -12.39 11.22
C ALA A 134 -5.58 -11.36 11.15
N GLY A 135 -5.38 -10.72 9.99
CA GLY A 135 -4.40 -9.66 9.80
C GLY A 135 -4.73 -8.40 10.58
N ILE A 136 -6.01 -8.00 10.66
CA ILE A 136 -6.46 -6.88 11.49
C ILE A 136 -6.14 -7.14 12.96
N LEU A 137 -6.45 -8.33 13.47
CA LEU A 137 -6.17 -8.71 14.85
C LEU A 137 -4.66 -8.74 15.14
N GLU A 138 -3.84 -9.21 14.19
CA GLU A 138 -2.37 -9.20 14.30
C GLU A 138 -1.82 -7.78 14.50
N LEU A 139 -2.39 -6.78 13.82
CA LEU A 139 -1.99 -5.37 13.93
C LEU A 139 -2.50 -4.71 15.21
N ILE A 140 -3.74 -4.97 15.62
CA ILE A 140 -4.40 -4.26 16.71
C ILE A 140 -3.94 -4.77 18.09
N ARG A 141 -3.81 -6.08 18.27
CA ARG A 141 -3.50 -6.68 19.58
C ARG A 141 -2.25 -6.14 20.28
N PRO A 142 -1.10 -6.01 19.61
CA PRO A 142 0.09 -5.44 20.26
C PRO A 142 -0.15 -4.01 20.75
N LEU A 143 -0.93 -3.21 20.00
CA LEU A 143 -1.24 -1.84 20.34
C LEU A 143 -2.25 -1.72 21.50
N GLN A 144 -3.19 -2.66 21.61
CA GLN A 144 -4.10 -2.78 22.75
C GLN A 144 -3.32 -3.16 24.01
N GLN A 145 -2.46 -4.18 23.93
CA GLN A 145 -1.62 -4.61 25.05
C GLN A 145 -0.68 -3.49 25.53
N ALA A 146 -0.18 -2.66 24.63
CA ALA A 146 0.62 -1.47 24.94
C ALA A 146 -0.23 -0.29 25.45
N GLY A 147 -1.56 -0.40 25.49
CA GLY A 147 -2.47 0.67 25.88
C GLY A 147 -2.54 1.85 24.91
N VAL A 148 -2.09 1.67 23.67
CA VAL A 148 -2.16 2.67 22.60
C VAL A 148 -3.56 2.72 22.02
N LEU A 149 -4.16 1.56 21.73
CA LEU A 149 -5.54 1.44 21.28
C LEU A 149 -6.47 1.02 22.43
N ALA A 150 -7.73 1.41 22.31
CA ALA A 150 -8.77 0.96 23.21
C ALA A 150 -8.93 -0.57 23.13
N ASP A 151 -9.16 -1.20 24.27
CA ASP A 151 -9.37 -2.64 24.35
C ASP A 151 -10.73 -3.00 23.73
N ARG A 152 -10.71 -3.93 22.77
CA ARG A 152 -11.90 -4.48 22.10
C ARG A 152 -11.72 -5.98 21.98
N SER A 153 -12.76 -6.74 22.28
CA SER A 153 -12.71 -8.20 22.11
C SER A 153 -12.67 -8.59 20.64
N ASN A 154 -12.24 -9.83 20.36
CA ASN A 154 -12.23 -10.34 19.00
C ASN A 154 -13.63 -10.34 18.39
N GLU A 155 -14.63 -10.71 19.20
CA GLU A 155 -16.03 -10.75 18.79
C GLU A 155 -16.59 -9.35 18.46
N GLU A 156 -16.11 -8.32 19.14
CA GLU A 156 -16.46 -6.92 18.84
C GLU A 156 -15.84 -6.47 17.53
N ILE A 157 -14.58 -6.81 17.27
CA ILE A 157 -13.90 -6.50 16.01
C ILE A 157 -14.56 -7.26 14.85
N GLU A 158 -14.84 -8.54 15.02
CA GLU A 158 -15.51 -9.36 14.02
C GLU A 158 -16.91 -8.83 13.67
N ARG A 159 -17.71 -8.44 14.67
CA ARG A 159 -19.04 -7.85 14.45
C ARG A 159 -19.02 -6.51 13.73
N SER A 160 -17.94 -5.77 13.85
CA SER A 160 -17.76 -4.46 13.21
C SER A 160 -16.81 -4.51 12.02
N LEU A 161 -16.56 -5.68 11.45
CA LEU A 161 -15.59 -5.87 10.37
C LEU A 161 -15.96 -5.05 9.12
N ASP A 162 -17.24 -4.90 8.84
CA ASP A 162 -17.78 -4.06 7.77
C ASP A 162 -17.46 -2.56 7.91
N LYS A 163 -17.04 -2.13 9.09
CA LYS A 163 -16.59 -0.75 9.38
C LYS A 163 -15.10 -0.54 9.19
N PHE A 164 -14.34 -1.62 8.98
CA PHE A 164 -12.92 -1.54 8.79
C PHE A 164 -12.57 -1.29 7.33
N THR A 165 -11.58 -0.42 7.14
CA THR A 165 -10.84 -0.24 5.88
C THR A 165 -9.43 -0.74 6.12
N VAL A 166 -8.91 -1.51 5.18
CA VAL A 166 -7.57 -2.08 5.22
C VAL A 166 -6.73 -1.64 4.04
N ILE A 167 -5.42 -1.56 4.24
CA ILE A 167 -4.44 -1.57 3.17
C ILE A 167 -3.85 -2.96 3.13
N THR A 168 -3.95 -3.61 1.98
CA THR A 168 -3.36 -4.93 1.74
C THR A 168 -2.19 -4.82 0.78
N LYS A 169 -1.18 -5.67 0.99
CA LYS A 169 -0.01 -5.85 0.13
C LYS A 169 0.29 -7.34 0.04
N ASP A 170 0.36 -7.91 -1.17
CA ASP A 170 0.47 -9.36 -1.36
C ASP A 170 -0.57 -10.16 -0.54
N SER A 171 -1.82 -9.70 -0.55
CA SER A 171 -2.93 -10.30 0.24
C SER A 171 -2.73 -10.27 1.77
N ARG A 172 -1.72 -9.58 2.28
CA ARG A 172 -1.48 -9.38 3.71
C ARG A 172 -1.98 -8.00 4.12
N VAL A 173 -2.71 -7.92 5.22
CA VAL A 173 -3.12 -6.65 5.82
C VAL A 173 -1.88 -5.98 6.42
N ILE A 174 -1.50 -4.80 5.90
CA ILE A 174 -0.37 -4.01 6.39
C ILE A 174 -0.78 -2.78 7.18
N ALA A 175 -2.01 -2.32 7.00
CA ALA A 175 -2.60 -1.28 7.83
C ALA A 175 -4.12 -1.44 7.89
N CYS A 176 -4.72 -0.97 8.97
CA CYS A 176 -6.18 -0.97 9.15
C CYS A 176 -6.64 0.25 9.93
N ALA A 177 -7.90 0.64 9.73
CA ALA A 177 -8.61 1.62 10.54
C ALA A 177 -10.11 1.36 10.42
N ALA A 178 -10.89 1.80 11.41
CA ALA A 178 -12.35 1.65 11.44
C ALA A 178 -13.05 3.01 11.42
N LEU A 179 -14.15 3.11 10.68
CA LEU A 179 -15.11 4.22 10.74
C LEU A 179 -16.36 3.77 11.49
N LEU A 180 -16.47 4.13 12.73
CA LEU A 180 -17.57 3.74 13.61
C LEU A 180 -18.62 4.84 13.60
N ASP A 181 -19.61 4.69 12.75
CA ASP A 181 -20.69 5.65 12.58
C ASP A 181 -21.69 5.62 13.75
N ASN A 182 -22.18 6.78 14.12
CA ASN A 182 -23.33 6.94 15.00
C ASN A 182 -24.45 7.65 14.20
N PRO A 183 -25.36 6.87 13.60
CA PRO A 183 -26.40 7.44 12.74
C PRO A 183 -27.31 8.43 13.45
N ALA A 184 -27.48 8.31 14.78
CA ALA A 184 -28.34 9.19 15.55
C ALA A 184 -27.80 10.63 15.67
N ASP A 185 -26.48 10.78 15.66
CA ASP A 185 -25.79 12.07 15.85
C ASP A 185 -25.13 12.60 14.58
N ASN A 186 -25.27 11.89 13.46
CA ASN A 186 -24.69 12.23 12.15
C ASN A 186 -23.17 12.44 12.17
N ILE A 187 -22.48 11.70 13.04
CA ILE A 187 -21.03 11.76 13.22
C ILE A 187 -20.42 10.35 13.30
N ALA A 188 -19.11 10.21 13.03
CA ALA A 188 -18.41 8.94 13.17
C ALA A 188 -17.08 9.08 13.91
N GLU A 189 -16.67 8.01 14.59
CA GLU A 189 -15.34 7.87 15.16
C GLU A 189 -14.41 7.17 14.16
N ILE A 190 -13.24 7.76 13.89
CA ILE A 190 -12.13 7.04 13.28
C ILE A 190 -11.34 6.39 14.41
N ALA A 191 -11.33 5.07 14.43
CA ALA A 191 -10.76 4.27 15.51
C ALA A 191 -9.85 3.15 14.99
N SER A 192 -9.14 2.49 15.88
CA SER A 192 -8.35 1.28 15.59
C SER A 192 -7.35 1.45 14.46
N ILE A 193 -6.75 2.63 14.32
CA ILE A 193 -5.71 2.89 13.31
C ILE A 193 -4.46 2.14 13.72
N ALA A 194 -4.02 1.22 12.88
CA ALA A 194 -2.83 0.42 13.11
C ALA A 194 -2.08 0.19 11.80
N THR A 195 -0.75 0.34 11.84
CA THR A 195 0.14 0.04 10.70
C THR A 195 1.19 -0.95 11.18
N HIS A 196 1.46 -1.95 10.34
CA HIS A 196 2.49 -2.95 10.61
C HIS A 196 3.85 -2.26 10.84
N PRO A 197 4.67 -2.70 11.80
CA PRO A 197 5.93 -2.03 12.15
C PRO A 197 6.86 -1.77 10.95
N ASP A 198 6.96 -2.73 10.03
CA ASP A 198 7.83 -2.64 8.85
C ASP A 198 7.34 -1.62 7.80
N TYR A 199 6.12 -1.12 7.93
CA TYR A 199 5.47 -0.18 7.01
C TYR A 199 5.12 1.16 7.66
N ARG A 200 5.68 1.44 8.85
CA ARG A 200 5.55 2.74 9.50
C ARG A 200 6.29 3.81 8.69
N ASP A 201 5.86 5.04 8.83
CA ASP A 201 6.45 6.22 8.18
C ASP A 201 6.38 6.21 6.64
N SER A 202 5.58 5.31 6.05
CA SER A 202 5.35 5.20 4.60
C SER A 202 4.01 5.81 4.14
N GLY A 203 3.37 6.63 4.96
CA GLY A 203 2.13 7.34 4.61
C GLY A 203 0.84 6.50 4.65
N HIS A 204 0.88 5.25 5.12
CA HIS A 204 -0.30 4.38 5.13
C HIS A 204 -1.39 4.85 6.09
N GLY A 205 -1.00 5.40 7.25
CA GLY A 205 -1.93 5.98 8.22
C GLY A 205 -2.70 7.15 7.63
N GLU A 206 -2.02 8.07 6.96
CA GLU A 206 -2.57 9.24 6.27
C GLU A 206 -3.55 8.82 5.18
N ARG A 207 -3.17 7.82 4.37
CA ARG A 207 -4.01 7.27 3.30
C ARG A 207 -5.31 6.66 3.86
N LEU A 208 -5.22 5.92 4.98
CA LEU A 208 -6.41 5.36 5.65
C LEU A 208 -7.32 6.46 6.19
N VAL A 209 -6.77 7.46 6.89
CA VAL A 209 -7.56 8.56 7.44
C VAL A 209 -8.24 9.33 6.31
N ALA A 210 -7.53 9.64 5.21
CA ALA A 210 -8.10 10.29 4.06
C ALA A 210 -9.26 9.48 3.44
N ALA A 211 -9.07 8.17 3.25
CA ALA A 211 -10.11 7.28 2.72
C ALA A 211 -11.35 7.24 3.63
N LEU A 212 -11.17 7.20 4.96
CA LEU A 212 -12.28 7.21 5.92
C LEU A 212 -12.99 8.55 5.98
N VAL A 213 -12.27 9.67 5.86
CA VAL A 213 -12.85 11.01 5.76
C VAL A 213 -13.72 11.12 4.49
N ASP A 214 -13.22 10.61 3.36
CA ASP A 214 -13.99 10.61 2.11
C ASP A 214 -15.22 9.69 2.18
N ALA A 215 -15.09 8.51 2.80
CA ALA A 215 -16.23 7.63 3.05
C ALA A 215 -17.30 8.32 3.94
N ALA A 216 -16.85 9.03 4.97
CA ALA A 216 -17.77 9.80 5.84
C ALA A 216 -18.49 10.92 5.09
N LYS A 217 -17.80 11.64 4.18
CA LYS A 217 -18.43 12.64 3.27
C LYS A 217 -19.46 12.00 2.36
N GLN A 218 -19.15 10.84 1.76
CA GLN A 218 -20.09 10.11 0.90
C GLN A 218 -21.34 9.64 1.68
N ALA A 219 -21.15 9.27 2.95
CA ALA A 219 -22.22 8.93 3.88
C ALA A 219 -22.99 10.18 4.38
N LYS A 220 -22.61 11.40 3.95
CA LYS A 220 -23.20 12.68 4.34
C LYS A 220 -23.16 12.93 5.86
N LEU A 221 -22.13 12.45 6.52
CA LEU A 221 -21.90 12.79 7.92
C LEU A 221 -21.43 14.25 8.03
N GLU A 222 -21.70 14.91 9.15
CA GLU A 222 -21.31 16.30 9.37
C GLU A 222 -19.86 16.43 9.82
N ARG A 223 -19.35 15.44 10.54
CA ARG A 223 -17.99 15.45 11.10
C ARG A 223 -17.53 14.07 11.49
N VAL A 224 -16.21 13.92 11.56
CA VAL A 224 -15.55 12.76 12.15
C VAL A 224 -14.74 13.19 13.36
N TYR A 225 -14.55 12.29 14.33
CA TYR A 225 -13.69 12.53 15.48
C TYR A 225 -12.75 11.37 15.75
N VAL A 226 -11.70 11.66 16.48
CA VAL A 226 -10.73 10.68 16.95
C VAL A 226 -10.48 10.87 18.45
N ARG A 227 -10.16 9.78 19.14
CA ARG A 227 -9.68 9.79 20.52
C ARG A 227 -8.27 9.23 20.56
N THR A 228 -7.32 10.00 21.04
CA THR A 228 -5.91 9.59 21.09
C THR A 228 -5.23 10.04 22.38
N THR A 229 -4.33 9.22 22.89
CA THR A 229 -3.48 9.57 24.05
C THR A 229 -2.11 10.10 23.63
N GLN A 230 -1.66 9.79 22.42
CA GLN A 230 -0.27 10.03 22.00
C GLN A 230 -0.14 10.85 20.71
N THR A 231 -0.97 10.62 19.69
CA THR A 231 -0.76 11.11 18.32
C THR A 231 -1.54 12.38 17.96
N GLY A 232 -1.83 13.24 18.95
CA GLY A 232 -2.66 14.43 18.71
C GLY A 232 -2.09 15.39 17.66
N HIS A 233 -0.76 15.59 17.60
CA HIS A 233 -0.11 16.45 16.60
C HIS A 233 -0.28 15.91 15.18
N TRP A 234 -0.08 14.60 14.99
CA TRP A 234 -0.26 13.97 13.70
C TRP A 234 -1.67 14.16 13.13
N PHE A 235 -2.71 14.04 13.96
CA PHE A 235 -4.08 14.34 13.52
C PHE A 235 -4.28 15.82 13.19
N GLN A 236 -3.59 16.73 13.89
CA GLN A 236 -3.67 18.16 13.55
C GLN A 236 -3.05 18.46 12.18
N GLU A 237 -1.96 17.78 11.81
CA GLU A 237 -1.37 17.86 10.47
C GLU A 237 -2.34 17.35 9.39
N LEU A 238 -3.23 16.42 9.73
CA LEU A 238 -4.29 15.91 8.86
C LEU A 238 -5.58 16.78 8.87
N GLY A 239 -5.54 17.96 9.49
CA GLY A 239 -6.65 18.92 9.48
C GLY A 239 -7.66 18.74 10.61
N PHE A 240 -7.39 17.86 11.59
CA PHE A 240 -8.24 17.76 12.77
C PHE A 240 -7.94 18.87 13.76
N THR A 241 -8.95 19.37 14.46
CA THR A 241 -8.83 20.39 15.48
C THR A 241 -9.14 19.84 16.87
N MET A 242 -8.40 20.31 17.87
CA MET A 242 -8.67 19.95 19.27
C MET A 242 -10.08 20.32 19.66
N SER A 243 -10.75 19.43 20.38
CA SER A 243 -12.13 19.61 20.82
C SER A 243 -12.32 19.10 22.26
N SER A 244 -13.51 19.27 22.77
CA SER A 244 -13.89 18.88 24.13
C SER A 244 -14.87 17.69 24.10
N PRO A 245 -15.10 17.02 25.25
CA PRO A 245 -16.05 15.92 25.34
C PRO A 245 -17.50 16.28 24.92
N GLU A 246 -17.86 17.57 24.94
CA GLU A 246 -19.17 18.04 24.50
C GLU A 246 -19.41 17.82 22.99
N ALA A 247 -18.36 17.70 22.20
CA ALA A 247 -18.44 17.43 20.77
C ALA A 247 -18.75 15.96 20.45
N LEU A 248 -18.72 15.08 21.42
CA LEU A 248 -18.99 13.65 21.25
C LEU A 248 -20.51 13.35 21.33
N PRO A 249 -20.96 12.21 20.74
CA PRO A 249 -22.29 11.67 20.95
C PRO A 249 -22.61 11.50 22.43
N GLU A 250 -23.88 11.64 22.82
CA GLU A 250 -24.29 11.46 24.22
C GLU A 250 -23.89 10.08 24.78
N SER A 251 -23.99 9.04 23.96
CA SER A 251 -23.57 7.67 24.30
C SER A 251 -22.08 7.57 24.62
N GLU A 252 -21.25 8.39 24.00
CA GLU A 252 -19.79 8.38 24.18
C GLU A 252 -19.29 9.38 25.23
N LYS A 253 -20.05 10.41 25.54
CA LYS A 253 -19.71 11.40 26.59
C LYS A 253 -19.48 10.77 27.96
N GLN A 254 -20.30 9.78 28.31
CA GLN A 254 -20.14 9.07 29.58
C GLN A 254 -18.86 8.22 29.62
N LYS A 255 -18.55 7.55 28.52
CA LYS A 255 -17.33 6.76 28.38
C LYS A 255 -16.09 7.65 28.38
N ALA A 256 -16.12 8.78 27.70
CA ALA A 256 -15.03 9.76 27.67
C ALA A 256 -14.68 10.35 29.04
N LYS A 257 -15.65 10.44 29.97
CA LYS A 257 -15.42 10.89 31.34
C LYS A 257 -14.71 9.85 32.21
N ILE A 258 -14.83 8.58 31.86
CA ILE A 258 -14.28 7.44 32.63
C ILE A 258 -12.91 7.04 32.07
N ASP A 259 -12.66 7.28 30.79
CA ASP A 259 -11.49 6.74 30.10
C ASP A 259 -10.44 7.82 29.85
N ARG A 260 -9.30 7.62 30.53
CA ARG A 260 -7.97 8.15 30.22
C ARG A 260 -7.92 9.61 29.73
N ASN A 261 -6.91 10.34 30.05
CA ASN A 261 -6.48 11.63 29.46
C ASN A 261 -6.43 11.65 27.91
N SER A 262 -7.44 11.06 27.27
CA SER A 262 -7.53 11.03 25.81
C SER A 262 -7.86 12.41 25.28
N LYS A 263 -7.07 12.90 24.35
CA LYS A 263 -7.37 14.09 23.56
C LYS A 263 -8.44 13.74 22.53
N ILE A 264 -9.41 14.64 22.37
CA ILE A 264 -10.46 14.52 21.36
C ILE A 264 -10.15 15.54 20.28
N LEU A 265 -10.09 15.07 19.03
CA LEU A 265 -9.94 15.95 17.87
C LEU A 265 -11.08 15.68 16.89
N VAL A 266 -11.52 16.72 16.21
CA VAL A 266 -12.66 16.72 15.29
C VAL A 266 -12.25 17.29 13.95
N CYS A 267 -12.73 16.69 12.87
CA CYS A 267 -12.65 17.21 11.52
C CYS A 267 -14.07 17.41 10.99
N ALA A 268 -14.41 18.64 10.57
CA ALA A 268 -15.64 18.94 9.84
C ALA A 268 -15.51 18.45 8.39
N LEU A 269 -16.61 17.92 7.82
CA LEU A 269 -16.61 17.27 6.50
C LEU A 269 -17.14 18.16 5.39
#